data_f350ad059b9d2bc5d61265e71dfcb460
#
_entry.id   f350ad059b9d2bc5d61265e71dfcb460
#
_cell.length_a   1.000
_cell.length_b   1.000
_cell.length_c   1.000
_cell.angle_alpha   90.00
_cell.angle_beta   90.00
_cell.angle_gamma   90.00
#
_symmetry.space_group_name_H-M   'P 1'
#
loop_
_entity.id
_entity.type
_entity.pdbx_description
1 polymer ?
#
loop_
_entity_poly.entity_id
_entity_poly.type
_entity_poly.pdbx_seq_one_letter_code
_entity_poly.pdbx_strand_id
1 'polypeptide(L)'
;MLFLSMAWRNVWRNQRRSLLTIVAIALGLAFNIFMRAIGDGFHEQMVDNSVRSHIGHLQIHRAGYHDNPGLNKTLGSPQEVQHAVKRLPGLRGYSMRVIGDGLASTAENSAGVAIVGIDPSQERTVTTINRGVVEGQYLKPGQDRPILIGDRLASNLKAALDDKVVLMVQAADGSMGADLFRVVGIFRSGSPELDRGMVFLLRNDAQSLFSLDGRITEAVVLLNSSLEVPAAQEELRTALADQNVEVLTWYQVEPFLLQFIELDDAFFYVIVVFFFVVISIGILNTIMMSVFERVREFGVMMALGTKPRQIIKLVVEEAFVLGLAGVVIGCAIGVAATLYYAAHGMNLSSWGEGAAALGMTSTVVYTKLTAANLFISDFSVLAVVILVGLYPAFYASRLRPVEAIRHV
;
A
#
# COMPACT_ATOMS: atom_id res chain seq x y z
N MET A 1 29.42 -5.04 -33.97
CA MET A 1 30.38 -4.11 -33.35
C MET A 1 30.55 -2.80 -34.15
N LEU A 2 30.70 -2.84 -35.49
CA LEU A 2 30.95 -1.62 -36.30
C LEU A 2 29.83 -0.56 -36.16
N PHE A 3 28.56 -0.97 -36.26
CA PHE A 3 27.41 -0.03 -36.16
C PHE A 3 27.28 0.60 -34.77
N LEU A 4 27.52 -0.13 -33.70
CA LEU A 4 27.47 0.39 -32.33
C LEU A 4 28.54 1.45 -32.09
N SER A 5 29.78 1.25 -32.60
CA SER A 5 30.82 2.26 -32.49
C SER A 5 30.52 3.51 -33.33
N MET A 6 29.86 3.34 -34.48
CA MET A 6 29.36 4.48 -35.29
C MET A 6 28.22 5.22 -34.55
N ALA A 7 27.26 4.49 -33.97
CA ALA A 7 26.19 5.07 -33.18
C ALA A 7 26.73 5.88 -31.99
N TRP A 8 27.68 5.35 -31.24
CA TRP A 8 28.35 6.05 -30.15
C TRP A 8 29.00 7.36 -30.60
N ARG A 9 29.76 7.33 -31.68
CA ARG A 9 30.40 8.56 -32.24
C ARG A 9 29.38 9.58 -32.73
N ASN A 10 28.27 9.12 -33.29
CA ASN A 10 27.18 9.98 -33.76
C ASN A 10 26.45 10.70 -32.64
N VAL A 11 26.16 9.99 -31.54
CA VAL A 11 25.56 10.58 -30.31
C VAL A 11 26.40 11.75 -29.80
N TRP A 12 27.70 11.62 -29.78
CA TRP A 12 28.62 12.64 -29.27
C TRP A 12 28.96 13.77 -30.28
N ARG A 13 28.53 13.66 -31.52
CA ARG A 13 28.77 14.72 -32.54
C ARG A 13 27.95 15.99 -32.24
N ASN A 14 26.76 15.86 -31.66
CA ASN A 14 25.94 17.00 -31.22
C ASN A 14 25.63 16.88 -29.71
N GLN A 15 26.64 17.20 -28.91
CA GLN A 15 26.61 17.00 -27.45
C GLN A 15 25.42 17.66 -26.75
N ARG A 16 25.06 18.90 -27.13
CA ARG A 16 23.97 19.63 -26.46
C ARG A 16 22.63 18.91 -26.61
N ARG A 17 22.30 18.42 -27.79
CA ARG A 17 21.04 17.75 -28.08
C ARG A 17 21.00 16.35 -27.42
N SER A 18 22.07 15.59 -27.58
CA SER A 18 22.17 14.26 -26.94
C SER A 18 22.08 14.36 -25.43
N LEU A 19 22.75 15.35 -24.82
CA LEU A 19 22.67 15.59 -23.39
C LEU A 19 21.25 15.94 -22.92
N LEU A 20 20.55 16.85 -23.64
CA LEU A 20 19.17 17.19 -23.32
C LEU A 20 18.25 15.97 -23.38
N THR A 21 18.43 15.09 -24.37
CA THR A 21 17.64 13.86 -24.49
C THR A 21 17.97 12.88 -23.36
N ILE A 22 19.25 12.66 -23.07
CA ILE A 22 19.69 11.80 -21.96
C ILE A 22 19.13 12.31 -20.62
N VAL A 23 19.20 13.62 -20.37
CA VAL A 23 18.67 14.24 -19.15
C VAL A 23 17.16 14.09 -19.09
N ALA A 24 16.44 14.28 -20.19
CA ALA A 24 14.98 14.10 -20.21
C ALA A 24 14.56 12.65 -19.89
N ILE A 25 15.26 11.66 -20.51
CA ILE A 25 15.03 10.24 -20.22
C ILE A 25 15.37 9.93 -18.75
N ALA A 26 16.53 10.42 -18.28
CA ALA A 26 17.00 10.17 -16.93
C ALA A 26 16.07 10.76 -15.85
N LEU A 27 15.64 12.02 -16.02
CA LEU A 27 14.71 12.65 -15.08
C LEU A 27 13.33 11.97 -15.11
N GLY A 28 12.83 11.63 -16.30
CA GLY A 28 11.55 10.91 -16.42
C GLY A 28 11.58 9.53 -15.75
N LEU A 29 12.64 8.76 -15.96
CA LEU A 29 12.82 7.46 -15.31
C LEU A 29 13.03 7.62 -13.79
N ALA A 30 13.87 8.54 -13.35
CA ALA A 30 14.11 8.79 -11.92
C ALA A 30 12.81 9.17 -11.21
N PHE A 31 12.00 10.05 -11.83
CA PHE A 31 10.68 10.42 -11.31
C PHE A 31 9.73 9.21 -11.26
N ASN A 32 9.70 8.38 -12.30
CA ASN A 32 8.86 7.18 -12.35
C ASN A 32 9.23 6.19 -11.23
N ILE A 33 10.52 5.87 -11.06
CA ILE A 33 11.02 4.99 -10.00
C ILE A 33 10.65 5.54 -8.62
N PHE A 34 10.88 6.83 -8.41
CA PHE A 34 10.63 7.49 -7.14
C PHE A 34 9.13 7.54 -6.78
N MET A 35 8.26 7.91 -7.74
CA MET A 35 6.81 7.95 -7.54
C MET A 35 6.25 6.56 -7.24
N ARG A 36 6.70 5.53 -7.98
CA ARG A 36 6.30 4.15 -7.71
C ARG A 36 6.72 3.69 -6.32
N ALA A 37 7.94 4.00 -5.92
CA ALA A 37 8.46 3.66 -4.60
C ALA A 37 7.72 4.37 -3.46
N ILE A 38 7.24 5.60 -3.67
CA ILE A 38 6.36 6.30 -2.73
C ILE A 38 5.02 5.58 -2.63
N GLY A 39 4.38 5.25 -3.76
CA GLY A 39 3.11 4.54 -3.80
C GLY A 39 3.19 3.20 -3.08
N ASP A 40 4.18 2.37 -3.42
CA ASP A 40 4.39 1.06 -2.76
C ASP A 40 4.61 1.20 -1.25
N GLY A 41 5.40 2.20 -0.84
CA GLY A 41 5.64 2.47 0.59
C GLY A 41 4.40 2.99 1.32
N PHE A 42 3.61 3.84 0.67
CA PHE A 42 2.34 4.35 1.18
C PHE A 42 1.32 3.22 1.36
N HIS A 43 1.13 2.37 0.34
CA HIS A 43 0.22 1.23 0.40
C HIS A 43 0.61 0.25 1.50
N GLU A 44 1.91 -0.06 1.64
CA GLU A 44 2.39 -0.95 2.71
C GLU A 44 2.09 -0.38 4.10
N GLN A 45 2.36 0.92 4.31
CA GLN A 45 2.07 1.57 5.60
C GLN A 45 0.58 1.63 5.89
N MET A 46 -0.26 1.87 4.88
CA MET A 46 -1.72 1.89 5.02
C MET A 46 -2.26 0.53 5.42
N VAL A 47 -1.79 -0.55 4.76
CA VAL A 47 -2.14 -1.93 5.13
C VAL A 47 -1.61 -2.28 6.54
N ASP A 48 -0.35 -2.00 6.86
CA ASP A 48 0.23 -2.30 8.18
C ASP A 48 -0.50 -1.53 9.29
N ASN A 49 -0.88 -0.28 9.05
CA ASN A 49 -1.67 0.51 9.99
C ASN A 49 -3.05 -0.11 10.22
N SER A 50 -3.79 -0.47 9.16
CA SER A 50 -5.11 -1.08 9.28
C SER A 50 -5.03 -2.44 9.98
N VAL A 51 -4.10 -3.30 9.55
CA VAL A 51 -3.85 -4.60 10.16
C VAL A 51 -3.52 -4.49 11.64
N ARG A 52 -2.67 -3.53 12.04
CA ARG A 52 -2.23 -3.38 13.44
C ARG A 52 -3.13 -2.50 14.29
N SER A 53 -4.05 -1.76 13.70
CA SER A 53 -4.99 -0.99 14.51
C SER A 53 -6.09 -1.89 15.09
N HIS A 54 -6.66 -2.81 14.30
CA HIS A 54 -7.74 -3.65 14.80
C HIS A 54 -8.01 -4.95 14.03
N ILE A 55 -7.75 -5.02 12.69
CA ILE A 55 -8.25 -6.15 11.88
C ILE A 55 -7.34 -7.38 11.88
N GLY A 56 -6.04 -7.26 12.13
CA GLY A 56 -5.08 -8.35 11.96
C GLY A 56 -4.88 -8.76 10.49
N HIS A 57 -4.07 -9.78 10.24
CA HIS A 57 -3.89 -10.36 8.91
C HIS A 57 -5.01 -11.32 8.52
N LEU A 58 -5.54 -12.06 9.51
CA LEU A 58 -6.64 -12.99 9.37
C LEU A 58 -7.62 -12.82 10.52
N GLN A 59 -8.89 -13.00 10.21
CA GLN A 59 -9.97 -13.08 11.20
C GLN A 59 -10.71 -14.40 11.06
N ILE A 60 -11.08 -14.97 12.18
CA ILE A 60 -11.85 -16.21 12.27
C ILE A 60 -13.14 -15.89 12.99
N HIS A 61 -14.25 -16.14 12.32
CA HIS A 61 -15.60 -15.95 12.84
C HIS A 61 -16.44 -17.20 12.64
N ARG A 62 -17.61 -17.23 13.24
CA ARG A 62 -18.63 -18.18 12.83
C ARG A 62 -19.10 -17.83 11.42
N ALA A 63 -19.37 -18.84 10.58
CA ALA A 63 -19.80 -18.66 9.21
C ALA A 63 -21.00 -17.71 9.08
N GLY A 64 -20.87 -16.72 8.18
CA GLY A 64 -21.84 -15.67 7.92
C GLY A 64 -21.88 -14.56 8.98
N TYR A 65 -20.92 -14.51 9.89
CA TYR A 65 -20.80 -13.40 10.85
C TYR A 65 -20.43 -12.09 10.14
N HIS A 66 -19.49 -12.14 9.20
CA HIS A 66 -19.03 -10.96 8.49
C HIS A 66 -20.13 -10.25 7.71
N ASP A 67 -20.98 -11.01 7.02
CA ASP A 67 -22.09 -10.45 6.23
C ASP A 67 -23.23 -9.88 7.11
N ASN A 68 -23.42 -10.46 8.28
CA ASN A 68 -24.47 -10.05 9.22
C ASN A 68 -23.98 -10.29 10.66
N PRO A 69 -23.23 -9.33 11.24
CA PRO A 69 -22.71 -9.44 12.59
C PRO A 69 -23.82 -9.61 13.63
N GLY A 70 -23.58 -10.45 14.64
CA GLY A 70 -24.54 -10.64 15.73
C GLY A 70 -24.00 -11.53 16.83
N LEU A 71 -24.39 -11.25 18.07
CA LEU A 71 -23.94 -11.96 19.27
C LEU A 71 -24.39 -13.42 19.35
N ASN A 72 -25.37 -13.84 18.52
CA ASN A 72 -25.77 -15.22 18.36
C ASN A 72 -24.79 -16.05 17.52
N LYS A 73 -23.89 -15.40 16.81
CA LYS A 73 -22.86 -16.02 15.96
C LYS A 73 -21.52 -16.05 16.68
N THR A 74 -21.43 -16.88 17.70
CA THR A 74 -20.18 -17.09 18.46
C THR A 74 -19.40 -18.27 17.92
N LEU A 75 -18.09 -18.28 18.13
CA LEU A 75 -17.24 -19.44 17.88
C LEU A 75 -17.57 -20.57 18.87
N GLY A 76 -17.90 -21.74 18.35
CA GLY A 76 -18.38 -22.88 19.14
C GLY A 76 -17.32 -23.47 20.07
N SER A 77 -16.08 -23.54 19.59
CA SER A 77 -14.94 -24.12 20.33
C SER A 77 -13.75 -23.17 20.35
N PRO A 78 -13.73 -22.13 21.23
CA PRO A 78 -12.62 -21.18 21.29
C PRO A 78 -11.25 -21.83 21.49
N GLN A 79 -11.20 -22.95 22.25
CA GLN A 79 -9.96 -23.69 22.52
C GLN A 79 -9.38 -24.35 21.28
N GLU A 80 -10.22 -24.93 20.42
CA GLU A 80 -9.80 -25.56 19.16
C GLU A 80 -9.29 -24.52 18.16
N VAL A 81 -10.00 -23.38 18.04
CA VAL A 81 -9.52 -22.24 17.25
C VAL A 81 -8.16 -21.76 17.76
N GLN A 82 -8.00 -21.61 19.06
CA GLN A 82 -6.73 -21.23 19.67
C GLN A 82 -5.62 -22.25 19.37
N HIS A 83 -5.92 -23.53 19.42
CA HIS A 83 -4.96 -24.59 19.10
C HIS A 83 -4.54 -24.56 17.64
N ALA A 84 -5.48 -24.38 16.72
CA ALA A 84 -5.19 -24.24 15.29
C ALA A 84 -4.31 -23.03 15.02
N VAL A 85 -4.67 -21.86 15.55
CA VAL A 85 -3.91 -20.62 15.40
C VAL A 85 -2.48 -20.74 15.94
N LYS A 86 -2.29 -21.34 17.12
CA LYS A 86 -0.95 -21.51 17.71
C LYS A 86 -0.01 -22.42 16.94
N ARG A 87 -0.53 -23.25 16.05
CA ARG A 87 0.28 -24.15 15.17
C ARG A 87 0.73 -23.49 13.89
N LEU A 88 0.16 -22.32 13.53
CA LEU A 88 0.52 -21.63 12.29
C LEU A 88 2.01 -21.30 12.23
N PRO A 89 2.70 -21.67 11.15
CA PRO A 89 4.00 -21.13 10.86
C PRO A 89 3.91 -19.62 10.63
N GLY A 90 4.92 -18.87 11.06
CA GLY A 90 4.92 -17.41 10.90
C GLY A 90 3.97 -16.64 11.82
N LEU A 91 3.34 -17.30 12.81
CA LEU A 91 2.49 -16.63 13.79
C LEU A 91 3.32 -15.62 14.60
N ARG A 92 2.90 -14.35 14.57
CA ARG A 92 3.46 -13.27 15.39
C ARG A 92 2.65 -13.05 16.68
N GLY A 93 1.33 -13.11 16.55
CA GLY A 93 0.41 -12.91 17.65
C GLY A 93 -1.02 -13.27 17.29
N TYR A 94 -1.85 -13.42 18.31
CA TYR A 94 -3.28 -13.64 18.14
C TYR A 94 -4.05 -13.03 19.31
N SER A 95 -5.33 -12.72 19.10
CA SER A 95 -6.23 -12.28 20.16
C SER A 95 -7.62 -12.87 19.96
N MET A 96 -8.22 -13.32 21.06
CA MET A 96 -9.59 -13.79 21.12
C MET A 96 -10.46 -12.67 21.65
N ARG A 97 -11.47 -12.25 20.88
CA ARG A 97 -12.27 -11.07 21.18
C ARG A 97 -13.76 -11.40 21.29
N VAL A 98 -14.43 -10.53 22.03
CA VAL A 98 -15.88 -10.39 22.03
C VAL A 98 -16.21 -9.04 21.45
N ILE A 99 -16.96 -8.99 20.36
CA ILE A 99 -17.35 -7.74 19.69
C ILE A 99 -18.86 -7.67 19.67
N GLY A 100 -19.39 -6.52 20.02
CA GLY A 100 -20.81 -6.20 19.90
C GLY A 100 -21.03 -4.70 19.98
N ASP A 101 -22.20 -4.25 19.56
CA ASP A 101 -22.58 -2.86 19.53
C ASP A 101 -23.35 -2.46 20.80
N GLY A 102 -23.22 -1.19 21.18
CA GLY A 102 -23.90 -0.65 22.35
C GLY A 102 -23.95 0.85 22.38
N LEU A 103 -24.50 1.38 23.42
CA LEU A 103 -24.55 2.80 23.72
C LEU A 103 -23.66 3.08 24.94
N ALA A 104 -22.67 3.95 24.77
CA ALA A 104 -21.90 4.52 25.86
C ALA A 104 -22.54 5.82 26.32
N SER A 105 -22.75 5.98 27.61
CA SER A 105 -23.45 7.14 28.17
C SER A 105 -22.76 7.66 29.42
N THR A 106 -22.69 8.98 29.52
CA THR A 106 -22.34 9.74 30.73
C THR A 106 -23.56 10.51 31.21
N ALA A 107 -23.41 11.33 32.25
CA ALA A 107 -24.48 12.19 32.71
C ALA A 107 -24.86 13.30 31.67
N GLU A 108 -23.95 13.63 30.75
CA GLU A 108 -24.11 14.73 29.82
C GLU A 108 -24.48 14.26 28.41
N ASN A 109 -23.81 13.22 27.91
CA ASN A 109 -23.92 12.80 26.51
C ASN A 109 -23.98 11.28 26.37
N SER A 110 -24.43 10.84 25.19
CA SER A 110 -24.38 9.44 24.79
C SER A 110 -23.90 9.27 23.35
N ALA A 111 -23.28 8.14 23.03
CA ALA A 111 -22.79 7.79 21.71
C ALA A 111 -22.91 6.29 21.46
N GLY A 112 -23.27 5.92 20.22
CA GLY A 112 -23.17 4.54 19.76
C GLY A 112 -21.71 4.12 19.64
N VAL A 113 -21.37 2.92 20.13
CA VAL A 113 -20.00 2.42 20.17
C VAL A 113 -19.95 0.94 19.86
N ALA A 114 -18.86 0.52 19.18
CA ALA A 114 -18.44 -0.86 19.13
C ALA A 114 -17.67 -1.21 20.42
N ILE A 115 -18.13 -2.21 21.13
CA ILE A 115 -17.54 -2.67 22.38
C ILE A 115 -16.69 -3.89 22.08
N VAL A 116 -15.39 -3.81 22.38
CA VAL A 116 -14.41 -4.88 22.12
C VAL A 116 -13.86 -5.39 23.45
N GLY A 117 -14.28 -6.61 23.81
CA GLY A 117 -13.75 -7.34 24.97
C GLY A 117 -12.47 -8.07 24.61
N ILE A 118 -11.36 -7.75 25.26
CA ILE A 118 -10.03 -8.25 24.95
C ILE A 118 -9.32 -8.88 26.15
N ASP A 119 -8.38 -9.76 25.86
CA ASP A 119 -7.31 -10.11 26.79
C ASP A 119 -6.13 -9.17 26.53
N PRO A 120 -5.79 -8.26 27.48
CA PRO A 120 -4.74 -7.28 27.27
C PRO A 120 -3.37 -7.86 26.92
N SER A 121 -3.08 -9.09 27.37
CA SER A 121 -1.81 -9.76 27.09
C SER A 121 -1.73 -10.27 25.66
N GLN A 122 -2.83 -10.81 25.13
CA GLN A 122 -2.94 -11.27 23.75
C GLN A 122 -3.02 -10.08 22.78
N GLU A 123 -3.87 -9.11 23.07
CA GLU A 123 -4.12 -7.96 22.22
C GLU A 123 -2.86 -7.14 21.89
N ARG A 124 -1.95 -6.99 22.86
CA ARG A 124 -0.65 -6.33 22.65
C ARG A 124 0.22 -6.99 21.59
N THR A 125 0.00 -8.28 21.32
CA THR A 125 0.77 -9.01 20.29
C THR A 125 0.22 -8.79 18.90
N VAL A 126 -1.02 -8.32 18.78
CA VAL A 126 -1.74 -8.12 17.52
C VAL A 126 -1.81 -6.64 17.17
N THR A 127 -2.29 -5.81 18.09
CA THR A 127 -2.55 -4.40 17.80
C THR A 127 -1.60 -3.45 18.53
N THR A 128 -1.62 -2.19 18.07
CA THR A 128 -0.82 -1.10 18.65
C THR A 128 -1.62 -0.21 19.61
N ILE A 129 -2.85 -0.56 19.94
CA ILE A 129 -3.73 0.23 20.81
C ILE A 129 -3.06 0.53 22.18
N ASN A 130 -2.31 -0.44 22.73
CA ASN A 130 -1.58 -0.26 23.98
C ASN A 130 -0.52 0.86 23.91
N ARG A 131 0.03 1.14 22.72
CA ARG A 131 1.02 2.20 22.49
C ARG A 131 0.34 3.54 22.20
N GLY A 132 -0.91 3.48 21.76
CA GLY A 132 -1.72 4.64 21.47
C GLY A 132 -2.37 5.29 22.68
N VAL A 133 -2.19 4.77 23.91
CA VAL A 133 -2.72 5.39 25.13
C VAL A 133 -2.02 6.74 25.35
N VAL A 134 -2.81 7.80 25.27
CA VAL A 134 -2.35 9.21 25.43
C VAL A 134 -2.56 9.75 26.83
N GLU A 135 -3.56 9.22 27.56
CA GLU A 135 -3.85 9.59 28.94
C GLU A 135 -4.18 8.33 29.76
N GLY A 136 -3.77 8.29 31.02
CA GLY A 136 -4.02 7.17 31.92
C GLY A 136 -3.17 5.95 31.64
N GLN A 137 -3.76 4.75 31.68
CA GLN A 137 -3.06 3.48 31.50
C GLN A 137 -3.87 2.51 30.65
N TYR A 138 -3.14 1.56 30.03
CA TYR A 138 -3.76 0.44 29.32
C TYR A 138 -4.44 -0.52 30.28
N LEU A 139 -5.43 -1.27 29.79
CA LEU A 139 -6.17 -2.28 30.56
C LEU A 139 -5.22 -3.28 31.24
N LYS A 140 -5.52 -3.61 32.48
CA LYS A 140 -4.79 -4.61 33.29
C LYS A 140 -5.76 -5.63 33.84
N PRO A 141 -5.39 -6.93 33.88
CA PRO A 141 -6.17 -7.95 34.58
C PRO A 141 -6.37 -7.58 36.05
N GLY A 142 -7.55 -7.84 36.59
CA GLY A 142 -7.85 -7.60 38.00
C GLY A 142 -8.29 -6.18 38.38
N GLN A 143 -8.38 -5.27 37.40
CA GLN A 143 -9.06 -3.99 37.60
C GLN A 143 -10.60 -4.21 37.67
N ASP A 144 -11.27 -3.39 38.44
CA ASP A 144 -12.74 -3.45 38.56
C ASP A 144 -13.38 -2.63 37.42
N ARG A 145 -13.96 -3.36 36.45
CA ARG A 145 -14.69 -2.82 35.28
C ARG A 145 -13.98 -1.66 34.58
N PRO A 146 -12.74 -1.86 34.11
CA PRO A 146 -11.99 -0.83 33.43
C PRO A 146 -12.49 -0.69 32.00
N ILE A 147 -12.54 0.57 31.50
CA ILE A 147 -12.79 0.86 30.11
C ILE A 147 -11.69 1.76 29.54
N LEU A 148 -11.26 1.45 28.31
CA LEU A 148 -10.37 2.27 27.52
C LEU A 148 -11.20 2.87 26.37
N ILE A 149 -11.21 4.19 26.25
CA ILE A 149 -12.03 4.92 25.26
C ILE A 149 -11.16 5.75 24.31
N GLY A 150 -11.61 5.95 23.08
CA GLY A 150 -10.91 6.81 22.12
C GLY A 150 -10.99 8.30 22.51
N ASP A 151 -10.00 9.10 22.12
CA ASP A 151 -9.90 10.52 22.49
C ASP A 151 -11.06 11.36 21.92
N ARG A 152 -11.53 11.03 20.72
CA ARG A 152 -12.70 11.68 20.11
C ARG A 152 -14.01 11.29 20.81
N LEU A 153 -14.10 10.03 21.25
CA LEU A 153 -15.23 9.56 22.04
C LEU A 153 -15.23 10.22 23.43
N ALA A 154 -14.07 10.28 24.07
CA ALA A 154 -13.91 10.98 25.36
C ALA A 154 -14.37 12.44 25.27
N SER A 155 -13.96 13.14 24.21
CA SER A 155 -14.39 14.53 23.96
C SER A 155 -15.90 14.64 23.71
N ASN A 156 -16.49 13.70 22.96
CA ASN A 156 -17.93 13.68 22.68
C ASN A 156 -18.77 13.40 23.93
N LEU A 157 -18.36 12.43 24.74
CA LEU A 157 -19.01 12.05 25.99
C LEU A 157 -18.71 13.02 27.13
N LYS A 158 -17.76 13.96 26.93
CA LYS A 158 -17.17 14.81 27.98
C LYS A 158 -16.67 13.98 29.18
N ALA A 159 -16.05 12.84 28.88
CA ALA A 159 -15.53 11.91 29.86
C ALA A 159 -14.01 12.10 30.02
N ALA A 160 -13.56 12.19 31.27
CA ALA A 160 -12.15 12.25 31.65
C ALA A 160 -11.71 10.93 32.32
N LEU A 161 -10.42 10.87 32.67
CA LEU A 161 -9.91 9.75 33.48
C LEU A 161 -10.68 9.64 34.80
N ASP A 162 -10.90 8.41 35.25
CA ASP A 162 -11.66 8.02 36.44
C ASP A 162 -13.18 8.29 36.39
N ASP A 163 -13.69 8.94 35.34
CA ASP A 163 -15.12 9.11 35.15
C ASP A 163 -15.81 7.76 34.90
N LYS A 164 -17.10 7.77 35.19
CA LYS A 164 -17.98 6.60 35.03
C LYS A 164 -18.74 6.69 33.73
N VAL A 165 -18.66 5.63 32.93
CA VAL A 165 -19.39 5.45 31.68
C VAL A 165 -20.32 4.24 31.81
N VAL A 166 -21.59 4.43 31.52
CA VAL A 166 -22.58 3.35 31.45
C VAL A 166 -22.58 2.80 30.03
N LEU A 167 -22.36 1.49 29.88
CA LEU A 167 -22.58 0.79 28.63
C LEU A 167 -23.93 0.09 28.67
N MET A 168 -24.75 0.32 27.65
CA MET A 168 -26.03 -0.36 27.45
C MET A 168 -25.99 -1.13 26.15
N VAL A 169 -26.34 -2.40 26.19
CA VAL A 169 -26.27 -3.34 25.05
C VAL A 169 -27.53 -4.19 24.98
N GLN A 170 -27.80 -4.74 23.81
CA GLN A 170 -28.68 -5.89 23.70
C GLN A 170 -27.83 -7.15 23.82
N ALA A 171 -28.07 -7.95 24.85
CA ALA A 171 -27.34 -9.18 25.11
C ALA A 171 -27.75 -10.31 24.15
N ALA A 172 -26.96 -11.38 24.09
CA ALA A 172 -27.17 -12.51 23.19
C ALA A 172 -28.49 -13.28 23.45
N ASP A 173 -29.02 -13.20 24.66
CA ASP A 173 -30.31 -13.78 25.07
C ASP A 173 -31.51 -12.85 24.77
N GLY A 174 -31.26 -11.69 24.17
CA GLY A 174 -32.27 -10.68 23.86
C GLY A 174 -32.59 -9.72 25.03
N SER A 175 -32.01 -9.92 26.19
CA SER A 175 -32.17 -9.00 27.35
C SER A 175 -31.40 -7.69 27.14
N MET A 176 -31.73 -6.66 27.90
CA MET A 176 -30.96 -5.42 27.96
C MET A 176 -29.88 -5.55 29.03
N GLY A 177 -28.62 -5.61 28.59
CA GLY A 177 -27.47 -5.51 29.49
C GLY A 177 -27.11 -4.04 29.73
N ALA A 178 -26.87 -3.71 30.98
CA ALA A 178 -26.35 -2.38 31.35
C ALA A 178 -25.37 -2.51 32.50
N ASP A 179 -24.21 -1.89 32.37
CA ASP A 179 -23.21 -1.92 33.41
C ASP A 179 -22.36 -0.64 33.45
N LEU A 180 -21.74 -0.37 34.59
CA LEU A 180 -20.98 0.81 34.87
C LEU A 180 -19.48 0.52 34.79
N PHE A 181 -18.78 1.26 33.96
CA PHE A 181 -17.34 1.12 33.74
C PHE A 181 -16.60 2.39 34.18
N ARG A 182 -15.34 2.23 34.59
CA ARG A 182 -14.46 3.35 34.94
C ARG A 182 -13.44 3.59 33.82
N VAL A 183 -13.30 4.82 33.34
CA VAL A 183 -12.31 5.22 32.34
C VAL A 183 -10.92 5.13 32.97
N VAL A 184 -10.12 4.13 32.56
CA VAL A 184 -8.75 3.93 33.05
C VAL A 184 -7.72 4.50 32.08
N GLY A 185 -8.10 4.76 30.84
CA GLY A 185 -7.22 5.36 29.85
C GLY A 185 -7.98 5.86 28.63
N ILE A 186 -7.35 6.78 27.94
CA ILE A 186 -7.80 7.35 26.67
C ILE A 186 -6.77 7.04 25.63
N PHE A 187 -7.20 6.48 24.48
CA PHE A 187 -6.30 6.11 23.39
C PHE A 187 -6.54 6.97 22.14
N ARG A 188 -5.51 7.06 21.32
CA ARG A 188 -5.55 7.60 19.95
C ARG A 188 -4.94 6.59 19.01
N SER A 189 -5.77 6.00 18.15
CA SER A 189 -5.33 4.99 17.17
C SER A 189 -4.70 5.61 15.92
N GLY A 190 -5.00 6.88 15.65
CA GLY A 190 -4.71 7.58 14.41
C GLY A 190 -5.83 7.45 13.37
N SER A 191 -6.81 6.58 13.56
CA SER A 191 -8.05 6.53 12.80
C SER A 191 -9.14 7.30 13.52
N PRO A 192 -9.63 8.43 12.94
CA PRO A 192 -10.70 9.24 13.54
C PRO A 192 -11.99 8.47 13.81
N GLU A 193 -12.24 7.43 13.01
CA GLU A 193 -13.42 6.59 13.11
C GLU A 193 -13.33 5.65 14.33
N LEU A 194 -12.20 4.95 14.48
CA LEU A 194 -11.94 4.11 15.64
C LEU A 194 -11.92 4.92 16.93
N ASP A 195 -11.29 6.09 16.91
CA ASP A 195 -11.18 6.99 18.07
C ASP A 195 -12.53 7.57 18.50
N ARG A 196 -13.54 7.59 17.61
CA ARG A 196 -14.89 8.07 17.90
C ARG A 196 -15.85 6.96 18.31
N GLY A 197 -15.68 5.76 17.77
CA GLY A 197 -16.70 4.70 17.82
C GLY A 197 -16.29 3.43 18.56
N MET A 198 -15.07 3.31 19.09
CA MET A 198 -14.61 2.06 19.69
C MET A 198 -14.23 2.21 21.16
N VAL A 199 -14.62 1.22 21.96
CA VAL A 199 -14.23 1.10 23.37
C VAL A 199 -13.68 -0.31 23.64
N PHE A 200 -12.69 -0.41 24.54
CA PHE A 200 -12.11 -1.69 24.92
C PHE A 200 -12.40 -2.00 26.39
N LEU A 201 -12.79 -3.25 26.65
CA LEU A 201 -13.05 -3.82 27.97
C LEU A 201 -12.16 -5.04 28.18
N LEU A 202 -12.10 -5.51 29.44
CA LEU A 202 -11.63 -6.88 29.67
C LEU A 202 -12.62 -7.87 29.06
N ARG A 203 -12.10 -8.94 28.46
CA ARG A 203 -12.94 -9.95 27.78
C ARG A 203 -14.03 -10.54 28.68
N ASN A 204 -13.69 -10.82 29.95
CA ASN A 204 -14.65 -11.37 30.89
C ASN A 204 -15.78 -10.38 31.21
N ASP A 205 -15.47 -9.08 31.30
CA ASP A 205 -16.49 -8.05 31.55
C ASP A 205 -17.41 -7.92 30.35
N ALA A 206 -16.85 -7.95 29.12
CA ALA A 206 -17.65 -7.96 27.90
C ALA A 206 -18.52 -9.22 27.76
N GLN A 207 -17.98 -10.41 28.09
CA GLN A 207 -18.75 -11.66 28.13
C GLN A 207 -19.92 -11.58 29.08
N SER A 208 -19.73 -11.01 30.27
CA SER A 208 -20.80 -10.79 31.23
C SER A 208 -21.84 -9.81 30.76
N LEU A 209 -21.42 -8.66 30.19
CA LEU A 209 -22.28 -7.63 29.65
C LEU A 209 -23.17 -8.13 28.51
N PHE A 210 -22.61 -8.97 27.63
CA PHE A 210 -23.29 -9.56 26.48
C PHE A 210 -23.97 -10.92 26.76
N SER A 211 -23.89 -11.46 27.97
CA SER A 211 -24.44 -12.80 28.37
C SER A 211 -23.88 -13.93 27.47
N LEU A 212 -22.57 -13.96 27.27
CA LEU A 212 -21.91 -14.89 26.33
C LEU A 212 -21.28 -16.11 26.95
N ASP A 213 -21.30 -16.28 28.30
CA ASP A 213 -20.86 -17.49 29.04
C ASP A 213 -19.51 -18.08 28.52
N GLY A 214 -18.48 -17.26 28.42
CA GLY A 214 -17.15 -17.68 28.01
C GLY A 214 -16.96 -17.82 26.47
N ARG A 215 -18.01 -17.63 25.68
CA ARG A 215 -17.93 -17.63 24.21
C ARG A 215 -17.23 -16.36 23.68
N ILE A 216 -16.73 -16.45 22.45
CA ILE A 216 -16.10 -15.35 21.72
C ILE A 216 -16.74 -15.18 20.36
N THR A 217 -16.64 -13.99 19.80
CA THR A 217 -17.20 -13.70 18.46
C THR A 217 -16.14 -13.72 17.37
N GLU A 218 -14.89 -13.40 17.74
CA GLU A 218 -13.80 -13.21 16.80
C GLU A 218 -12.48 -13.75 17.34
N ALA A 219 -11.66 -14.34 16.47
CA ALA A 219 -10.24 -14.57 16.72
C ALA A 219 -9.42 -13.85 15.62
N VAL A 220 -8.50 -13.00 16.05
CA VAL A 220 -7.63 -12.22 15.15
C VAL A 220 -6.23 -12.78 15.18
N VAL A 221 -5.61 -12.88 14.01
CA VAL A 221 -4.27 -13.43 13.81
C VAL A 221 -3.37 -12.42 13.14
N LEU A 222 -2.18 -12.22 13.70
CA LEU A 222 -1.10 -11.44 13.10
C LEU A 222 0.04 -12.38 12.71
N LEU A 223 0.47 -12.31 11.46
CA LEU A 223 1.61 -13.06 10.90
C LEU A 223 2.85 -12.16 10.82
N ASN A 224 4.02 -12.77 10.63
CA ASN A 224 5.27 -12.04 10.45
C ASN A 224 5.31 -11.30 9.10
N SER A 225 4.66 -11.84 8.07
CA SER A 225 4.61 -11.27 6.71
C SER A 225 3.23 -11.40 6.09
N SER A 226 2.79 -10.35 5.38
CA SER A 226 1.56 -10.38 4.59
C SER A 226 1.63 -11.39 3.43
N LEU A 227 2.82 -11.81 3.00
CA LEU A 227 3.01 -12.83 1.97
C LEU A 227 2.58 -14.23 2.45
N GLU A 228 2.54 -14.46 3.75
CA GLU A 228 2.15 -15.74 4.35
C GLU A 228 0.62 -15.88 4.48
N VAL A 229 -0.14 -14.80 4.30
CA VAL A 229 -1.60 -14.75 4.52
C VAL A 229 -2.37 -15.81 3.73
N PRO A 230 -2.16 -16.00 2.41
CA PRO A 230 -2.94 -16.99 1.66
C PRO A 230 -2.68 -18.43 2.12
N ALA A 231 -1.42 -18.77 2.43
CA ALA A 231 -1.05 -20.10 2.91
C ALA A 231 -1.61 -20.37 4.30
N ALA A 232 -1.52 -19.40 5.21
CA ALA A 232 -2.06 -19.48 6.56
C ALA A 232 -3.60 -19.57 6.57
N GLN A 233 -4.29 -18.87 5.66
CA GLN A 233 -5.73 -18.98 5.49
C GLN A 233 -6.15 -20.39 5.12
N GLU A 234 -5.48 -21.01 4.16
CA GLU A 234 -5.80 -22.38 3.70
C GLU A 234 -5.52 -23.42 4.79
N GLU A 235 -4.42 -23.25 5.52
CA GLU A 235 -4.09 -24.12 6.66
C GLU A 235 -5.15 -24.03 7.75
N LEU A 236 -5.60 -22.82 8.11
CA LEU A 236 -6.68 -22.64 9.10
C LEU A 236 -8.01 -23.18 8.62
N ARG A 237 -8.37 -22.99 7.34
CA ARG A 237 -9.58 -23.56 6.75
C ARG A 237 -9.59 -25.07 6.82
N THR A 238 -8.45 -25.69 6.53
CA THR A 238 -8.29 -27.15 6.62
C THR A 238 -8.35 -27.62 8.08
N ALA A 239 -7.66 -26.95 8.99
CA ALA A 239 -7.62 -27.32 10.41
C ALA A 239 -8.96 -27.15 11.12
N LEU A 240 -9.81 -26.26 10.64
CA LEU A 240 -11.11 -25.92 11.22
C LEU A 240 -12.31 -26.35 10.34
N ALA A 241 -12.09 -27.26 9.37
CA ALA A 241 -13.11 -27.68 8.41
C ALA A 241 -14.38 -28.26 9.06
N ASP A 242 -14.24 -28.94 10.20
CA ASP A 242 -15.35 -29.53 10.94
C ASP A 242 -16.12 -28.49 11.79
N GLN A 243 -15.60 -27.26 11.88
CA GLN A 243 -16.21 -26.17 12.62
C GLN A 243 -16.94 -25.24 11.64
N ASN A 244 -18.13 -24.83 11.95
CA ASN A 244 -18.89 -23.88 11.13
C ASN A 244 -18.29 -22.47 11.28
N VAL A 245 -17.07 -22.26 10.73
CA VAL A 245 -16.31 -21.01 10.81
C VAL A 245 -15.93 -20.50 9.41
N GLU A 246 -15.73 -19.22 9.32
CA GLU A 246 -15.14 -18.54 8.17
C GLU A 246 -13.77 -17.97 8.56
N VAL A 247 -12.79 -18.13 7.70
CA VAL A 247 -11.45 -17.55 7.86
C VAL A 247 -11.27 -16.51 6.78
N LEU A 248 -11.22 -15.25 7.16
CA LEU A 248 -11.16 -14.09 6.28
C LEU A 248 -9.79 -13.41 6.36
N THR A 249 -9.32 -12.97 5.22
CA THR A 249 -8.10 -12.16 5.12
C THR A 249 -8.43 -10.68 5.34
N TRP A 250 -7.43 -9.87 5.69
CA TRP A 250 -7.61 -8.43 5.87
C TRP A 250 -8.30 -7.75 4.68
N TYR A 251 -7.99 -8.17 3.44
CA TYR A 251 -8.59 -7.60 2.22
C TYR A 251 -10.02 -8.10 1.95
N GLN A 252 -10.45 -9.19 2.61
CA GLN A 252 -11.85 -9.63 2.61
C GLN A 252 -12.65 -8.91 3.70
N VAL A 253 -12.01 -8.60 4.82
CA VAL A 253 -12.63 -7.83 5.93
C VAL A 253 -12.79 -6.37 5.55
N GLU A 254 -11.77 -5.77 4.94
CA GLU A 254 -11.79 -4.37 4.47
C GLU A 254 -11.59 -4.27 2.95
N PRO A 255 -12.59 -4.65 2.15
CA PRO A 255 -12.45 -4.61 0.68
C PRO A 255 -12.25 -3.19 0.14
N PHE A 256 -12.71 -2.16 0.84
CA PHE A 256 -12.50 -0.76 0.45
C PHE A 256 -11.01 -0.41 0.41
N LEU A 257 -10.22 -0.89 1.36
CA LEU A 257 -8.78 -0.67 1.40
C LEU A 257 -8.07 -1.25 0.16
N LEU A 258 -8.45 -2.48 -0.22
CA LEU A 258 -7.92 -3.11 -1.44
C LEU A 258 -8.33 -2.34 -2.69
N GLN A 259 -9.62 -1.98 -2.82
CA GLN A 259 -10.13 -1.20 -3.95
C GLN A 259 -9.44 0.16 -4.08
N PHE A 260 -9.14 0.82 -2.96
CA PHE A 260 -8.40 2.08 -2.96
C PHE A 260 -6.98 1.88 -3.52
N ILE A 261 -6.27 0.83 -3.09
CA ILE A 261 -4.93 0.49 -3.60
C ILE A 261 -4.97 0.22 -5.09
N GLU A 262 -5.93 -0.59 -5.57
CA GLU A 262 -6.10 -0.91 -6.99
C GLU A 262 -6.41 0.33 -7.84
N LEU A 263 -7.24 1.23 -7.31
CA LEU A 263 -7.59 2.49 -7.98
C LEU A 263 -6.37 3.41 -8.07
N ASP A 264 -5.61 3.57 -6.99
CA ASP A 264 -4.39 4.38 -6.96
C ASP A 264 -3.33 3.83 -7.93
N ASP A 265 -3.15 2.51 -7.98
CA ASP A 265 -2.30 1.86 -8.97
C ASP A 265 -2.77 2.14 -10.41
N ALA A 266 -4.08 2.11 -10.68
CA ALA A 266 -4.61 2.44 -12.00
C ALA A 266 -4.33 3.90 -12.39
N PHE A 267 -4.52 4.84 -11.47
CA PHE A 267 -4.15 6.25 -11.68
C PHE A 267 -2.65 6.43 -11.92
N PHE A 268 -1.82 5.71 -11.18
CA PHE A 268 -0.38 5.72 -11.39
C PHE A 268 -0.01 5.30 -12.82
N TYR A 269 -0.61 4.23 -13.35
CA TYR A 269 -0.38 3.80 -14.74
C TYR A 269 -0.81 4.87 -15.77
N VAL A 270 -1.91 5.57 -15.55
CA VAL A 270 -2.32 6.69 -16.42
C VAL A 270 -1.25 7.79 -16.43
N ILE A 271 -0.73 8.16 -15.26
CA ILE A 271 0.34 9.14 -15.12
C ILE A 271 1.60 8.67 -15.85
N VAL A 272 2.00 7.42 -15.70
CA VAL A 272 3.16 6.81 -16.38
C VAL A 272 3.01 6.87 -17.89
N VAL A 273 1.84 6.52 -18.43
CA VAL A 273 1.56 6.63 -19.88
C VAL A 273 1.69 8.07 -20.36
N PHE A 274 1.13 9.02 -19.63
CA PHE A 274 1.29 10.44 -19.95
C PHE A 274 2.76 10.86 -19.99
N PHE A 275 3.57 10.48 -19.01
CA PHE A 275 5.00 10.74 -19.01
C PHE A 275 5.71 10.09 -20.20
N PHE A 276 5.36 8.86 -20.56
CA PHE A 276 5.93 8.18 -21.72
C PHE A 276 5.61 8.92 -23.01
N VAL A 277 4.42 9.47 -23.16
CA VAL A 277 4.06 10.29 -24.34
C VAL A 277 4.94 11.55 -24.40
N VAL A 278 5.11 12.27 -23.29
CA VAL A 278 5.94 13.48 -23.23
C VAL A 278 7.39 13.16 -23.57
N ILE A 279 7.96 12.12 -22.96
CA ILE A 279 9.34 11.68 -23.24
C ILE A 279 9.48 11.26 -24.70
N SER A 280 8.48 10.54 -25.25
CA SER A 280 8.47 10.08 -26.65
C SER A 280 8.54 11.21 -27.65
N ILE A 281 7.81 12.30 -27.40
CA ILE A 281 7.84 13.50 -28.28
C ILE A 281 9.25 14.11 -28.28
N GLY A 282 9.87 14.22 -27.10
CA GLY A 282 11.25 14.74 -26.97
C GLY A 282 12.27 13.87 -27.71
N ILE A 283 12.21 12.55 -27.56
CA ILE A 283 13.08 11.58 -28.22
C ILE A 283 12.86 11.62 -29.74
N LEU A 284 11.58 11.58 -30.16
CA LEU A 284 11.21 11.64 -31.59
C LEU A 284 11.80 12.87 -32.26
N ASN A 285 11.59 14.04 -31.65
CA ASN A 285 12.12 15.30 -32.21
C ASN A 285 13.66 15.27 -32.33
N THR A 286 14.33 14.74 -31.29
CA THR A 286 15.80 14.65 -31.27
C THR A 286 16.34 13.74 -32.38
N ILE A 287 15.76 12.53 -32.50
CA ILE A 287 16.23 11.55 -33.50
C ILE A 287 15.84 12.00 -34.92
N MET A 288 14.64 12.55 -35.12
CA MET A 288 14.24 13.09 -36.43
C MET A 288 15.18 14.19 -36.89
N MET A 289 15.53 15.12 -36.03
CA MET A 289 16.47 16.18 -36.36
C MET A 289 17.86 15.63 -36.72
N SER A 290 18.32 14.60 -35.96
CA SER A 290 19.57 13.89 -36.28
C SER A 290 19.52 13.23 -37.66
N VAL A 291 18.39 12.65 -38.03
CA VAL A 291 18.19 12.03 -39.36
C VAL A 291 18.20 13.12 -40.46
N PHE A 292 17.49 14.25 -40.26
CA PHE A 292 17.45 15.34 -41.26
C PHE A 292 18.84 15.97 -41.52
N GLU A 293 19.63 16.18 -40.45
CA GLU A 293 21.00 16.69 -40.59
C GLU A 293 21.93 15.76 -41.39
N ARG A 294 21.56 14.47 -41.47
CA ARG A 294 22.40 13.40 -42.05
C ARG A 294 21.76 12.78 -43.32
N VAL A 295 20.72 13.38 -43.87
CA VAL A 295 20.05 12.87 -45.08
C VAL A 295 21.04 12.60 -46.21
N ARG A 296 21.98 13.53 -46.46
CA ARG A 296 23.02 13.38 -47.49
C ARG A 296 23.99 12.22 -47.18
N GLU A 297 24.38 12.02 -45.91
CA GLU A 297 25.23 10.90 -45.50
C GLU A 297 24.52 9.57 -45.79
N PHE A 298 23.23 9.44 -45.42
CA PHE A 298 22.43 8.26 -45.74
C PHE A 298 22.26 8.03 -47.22
N GLY A 299 22.06 9.10 -48.02
CA GLY A 299 22.00 9.02 -49.48
C GLY A 299 23.30 8.44 -50.09
N VAL A 300 24.46 8.93 -49.66
CA VAL A 300 25.76 8.42 -50.10
C VAL A 300 25.96 6.96 -49.66
N MET A 301 25.63 6.59 -48.42
CA MET A 301 25.71 5.21 -47.95
C MET A 301 24.87 4.24 -48.79
N MET A 302 23.64 4.65 -49.14
CA MET A 302 22.75 3.83 -49.98
C MET A 302 23.26 3.76 -51.43
N ALA A 303 23.84 4.83 -51.98
CA ALA A 303 24.47 4.80 -53.30
C ALA A 303 25.69 3.87 -53.36
N LEU A 304 26.41 3.70 -52.24
CA LEU A 304 27.52 2.75 -52.07
C LEU A 304 27.06 1.33 -51.76
N GLY A 305 25.74 1.03 -51.76
CA GLY A 305 25.19 -0.30 -51.59
C GLY A 305 24.77 -0.69 -50.16
N THR A 306 24.71 0.26 -49.20
CA THR A 306 24.16 0.01 -47.86
C THR A 306 22.67 -0.33 -47.95
N LYS A 307 22.25 -1.47 -47.41
CA LYS A 307 20.85 -1.88 -47.47
C LYS A 307 19.97 -1.05 -46.52
N PRO A 308 18.70 -0.79 -46.83
CA PRO A 308 17.78 -0.03 -45.98
C PRO A 308 17.71 -0.57 -44.54
N ARG A 309 17.73 -1.89 -44.36
CA ARG A 309 17.75 -2.55 -43.01
C ARG A 309 18.98 -2.17 -42.17
N GLN A 310 20.12 -1.87 -42.81
CA GLN A 310 21.34 -1.46 -42.12
C GLN A 310 21.23 -0.01 -41.62
N ILE A 311 20.51 0.86 -42.35
CA ILE A 311 20.21 2.23 -41.93
C ILE A 311 19.26 2.20 -40.73
N ILE A 312 18.17 1.39 -40.81
CA ILE A 312 17.26 1.20 -39.67
C ILE A 312 18.07 0.76 -38.44
N LYS A 313 18.91 -0.24 -38.60
CA LYS A 313 19.73 -0.75 -37.52
C LYS A 313 20.62 0.34 -36.90
N LEU A 314 21.28 1.16 -37.73
CA LEU A 314 22.14 2.24 -37.28
C LEU A 314 21.38 3.27 -36.44
N VAL A 315 20.20 3.73 -36.91
CA VAL A 315 19.38 4.73 -36.22
C VAL A 315 18.78 4.15 -34.91
N VAL A 316 18.35 2.89 -34.92
CA VAL A 316 17.85 2.21 -33.72
C VAL A 316 18.96 1.98 -32.69
N GLU A 317 20.18 1.63 -33.12
CA GLU A 317 21.33 1.55 -32.22
C GLU A 317 21.71 2.92 -31.62
N GLU A 318 21.55 4.02 -32.38
CA GLU A 318 21.72 5.38 -31.86
C GLU A 318 20.66 5.72 -30.79
N ALA A 319 19.39 5.38 -31.03
CA ALA A 319 18.31 5.49 -30.03
C ALA A 319 18.60 4.64 -28.79
N PHE A 320 19.05 3.40 -28.98
CA PHE A 320 19.40 2.48 -27.89
C PHE A 320 20.54 3.05 -27.02
N VAL A 321 21.59 3.59 -27.62
CA VAL A 321 22.72 4.20 -26.86
C VAL A 321 22.24 5.39 -26.04
N LEU A 322 21.43 6.27 -26.62
CA LEU A 322 20.82 7.40 -25.89
C LEU A 322 19.92 6.93 -24.75
N GLY A 323 19.07 5.95 -25.03
CA GLY A 323 18.17 5.35 -24.06
C GLY A 323 18.91 4.68 -22.91
N LEU A 324 19.91 3.86 -23.22
CA LEU A 324 20.71 3.17 -22.21
C LEU A 324 21.46 4.15 -21.29
N ALA A 325 22.05 5.21 -21.86
CA ALA A 325 22.70 6.23 -21.07
C ALA A 325 21.69 6.95 -20.14
N GLY A 326 20.52 7.29 -20.65
CA GLY A 326 19.45 7.89 -19.85
C GLY A 326 18.92 6.95 -18.76
N VAL A 327 18.74 5.67 -19.07
CA VAL A 327 18.29 4.65 -18.11
C VAL A 327 19.33 4.47 -16.98
N VAL A 328 20.61 4.34 -17.30
CA VAL A 328 21.66 4.17 -16.27
C VAL A 328 21.70 5.36 -15.32
N ILE A 329 21.65 6.58 -15.84
CA ILE A 329 21.69 7.80 -15.02
C ILE A 329 20.37 7.95 -14.25
N GLY A 330 19.21 7.74 -14.90
CA GLY A 330 17.90 7.86 -14.27
C GLY A 330 17.68 6.83 -13.18
N CYS A 331 18.07 5.59 -13.41
CA CYS A 331 18.07 4.52 -12.41
C CYS A 331 18.94 4.90 -11.20
N ALA A 332 20.17 5.37 -11.42
CA ALA A 332 21.05 5.79 -10.33
C ALA A 332 20.43 6.92 -9.48
N ILE A 333 19.87 7.95 -10.12
CA ILE A 333 19.21 9.07 -9.43
C ILE A 333 17.94 8.61 -8.71
N GLY A 334 17.07 7.84 -9.38
CA GLY A 334 15.82 7.35 -8.82
C GLY A 334 16.03 6.43 -7.62
N VAL A 335 16.99 5.49 -7.73
CA VAL A 335 17.38 4.61 -6.61
C VAL A 335 17.97 5.40 -5.46
N ALA A 336 18.88 6.34 -5.71
CA ALA A 336 19.47 7.17 -4.67
C ALA A 336 18.41 7.98 -3.91
N ALA A 337 17.50 8.63 -4.62
CA ALA A 337 16.38 9.36 -4.01
C ALA A 337 15.48 8.42 -3.19
N THR A 338 15.11 7.27 -3.74
CA THR A 338 14.28 6.28 -3.04
C THR A 338 14.95 5.79 -1.76
N LEU A 339 16.22 5.41 -1.81
CA LEU A 339 16.94 4.94 -0.62
C LEU A 339 17.09 6.03 0.45
N TYR A 340 17.29 7.28 0.02
CA TYR A 340 17.34 8.41 0.95
C TYR A 340 16.01 8.56 1.72
N TYR A 341 14.87 8.55 1.03
CA TYR A 341 13.56 8.69 1.67
C TYR A 341 13.07 7.39 2.35
N ALA A 342 13.62 6.24 1.98
CA ALA A 342 13.41 5.00 2.73
C ALA A 342 14.05 5.06 4.13
N ALA A 343 15.18 5.75 4.26
CA ALA A 343 15.88 5.91 5.54
C ALA A 343 15.36 7.08 6.40
N HIS A 344 14.97 8.20 5.77
CA HIS A 344 14.63 9.44 6.49
C HIS A 344 13.10 9.70 6.56
N GLY A 345 12.33 9.05 5.69
CA GLY A 345 10.91 9.33 5.50
C GLY A 345 10.66 10.68 4.81
N MET A 346 9.50 10.81 4.23
CA MET A 346 9.00 12.05 3.65
C MET A 346 7.86 12.58 4.50
N ASN A 347 8.02 13.77 5.06
CA ASN A 347 6.98 14.37 5.90
C ASN A 347 5.91 15.02 5.03
N LEU A 348 4.69 14.49 5.11
CA LEU A 348 3.49 14.97 4.43
C LEU A 348 2.54 15.71 5.39
N SER A 349 3.05 16.34 6.45
CA SER A 349 2.23 17.05 7.44
C SER A 349 1.34 18.15 6.84
N SER A 350 1.74 18.72 5.69
CA SER A 350 0.92 19.66 4.93
C SER A 350 -0.37 19.03 4.34
N TRP A 351 -0.45 17.72 4.29
CA TRP A 351 -1.62 16.95 3.82
C TRP A 351 -2.45 16.39 4.99
N GLY A 352 -2.18 16.83 6.22
CA GLY A 352 -2.59 16.30 7.51
C GLY A 352 -3.99 15.68 7.60
N GLU A 353 -5.04 16.43 7.25
CA GLU A 353 -6.41 15.89 7.30
C GLU A 353 -6.68 14.83 6.23
N GLY A 354 -6.10 14.98 5.03
CA GLY A 354 -6.23 13.99 3.96
C GLY A 354 -5.53 12.69 4.29
N ALA A 355 -4.33 12.74 4.90
CA ALA A 355 -3.60 11.56 5.32
C ALA A 355 -4.32 10.81 6.45
N ALA A 356 -4.90 11.54 7.41
CA ALA A 356 -5.69 10.93 8.48
C ALA A 356 -6.99 10.28 7.96
N ALA A 357 -7.65 10.88 6.96
CA ALA A 357 -8.83 10.30 6.31
C ALA A 357 -8.53 8.98 5.57
N LEU A 358 -7.26 8.77 5.16
CA LEU A 358 -6.78 7.54 4.54
C LEU A 358 -6.24 6.52 5.57
N GLY A 359 -6.53 6.71 6.86
CA GLY A 359 -6.12 5.79 7.92
C GLY A 359 -4.62 5.86 8.28
N MET A 360 -3.92 6.92 7.89
CA MET A 360 -2.52 7.09 8.25
C MET A 360 -2.37 7.60 9.68
N THR A 361 -1.72 6.83 10.51
CA THR A 361 -1.36 7.21 11.90
C THR A 361 -0.13 8.13 11.95
N SER A 362 0.66 8.17 10.88
CA SER A 362 1.88 8.96 10.76
C SER A 362 1.83 9.84 9.52
N THR A 363 2.24 11.09 9.64
CA THR A 363 2.44 12.01 8.52
C THR A 363 3.73 11.76 7.75
N VAL A 364 4.53 10.77 8.14
CA VAL A 364 5.80 10.41 7.51
C VAL A 364 5.60 9.16 6.68
N VAL A 365 5.86 9.26 5.37
CA VAL A 365 5.83 8.14 4.42
C VAL A 365 7.26 7.71 4.10
N TYR A 366 7.49 6.40 4.19
CA TYR A 366 8.75 5.78 3.79
C TYR A 366 8.59 5.16 2.41
N THR A 367 9.53 5.40 1.53
CA THR A 367 9.54 4.80 0.19
C THR A 367 9.97 3.34 0.27
N LYS A 368 9.36 2.48 -0.58
CA LYS A 368 9.73 1.07 -0.70
C LYS A 368 10.24 0.77 -2.10
N LEU A 369 11.51 0.37 -2.20
CA LEU A 369 12.09 -0.06 -3.48
C LEU A 369 11.90 -1.57 -3.66
N THR A 370 11.17 -1.94 -4.69
CA THR A 370 10.99 -3.34 -5.08
C THR A 370 11.81 -3.62 -6.36
N ALA A 371 12.63 -4.67 -6.35
CA ALA A 371 13.44 -5.02 -7.50
C ALA A 371 12.61 -5.24 -8.78
N ALA A 372 11.43 -5.86 -8.65
CA ALA A 372 10.53 -6.06 -9.78
C ALA A 372 10.09 -4.72 -10.41
N ASN A 373 9.69 -3.74 -9.61
CA ASN A 373 9.27 -2.42 -10.08
C ASN A 373 10.42 -1.65 -10.73
N LEU A 374 11.65 -1.79 -10.20
CA LEU A 374 12.83 -1.21 -10.79
C LEU A 374 13.08 -1.76 -12.21
N PHE A 375 13.12 -3.08 -12.35
CA PHE A 375 13.33 -3.72 -13.66
C PHE A 375 12.19 -3.42 -14.66
N ILE A 376 10.94 -3.38 -14.21
CA ILE A 376 9.80 -3.02 -15.06
C ILE A 376 9.92 -1.57 -15.55
N SER A 377 10.29 -0.63 -14.68
CA SER A 377 10.48 0.77 -15.03
C SER A 377 11.62 0.97 -16.03
N ASP A 378 12.79 0.38 -15.76
CA ASP A 378 13.96 0.47 -16.62
C ASP A 378 13.69 -0.12 -18.00
N PHE A 379 13.10 -1.32 -18.05
CA PHE A 379 12.79 -2.00 -19.30
C PHE A 379 11.71 -1.27 -20.11
N SER A 380 10.67 -0.77 -19.46
CA SER A 380 9.58 -0.04 -20.16
C SER A 380 10.06 1.25 -20.82
N VAL A 381 10.90 2.04 -20.11
CA VAL A 381 11.50 3.24 -20.69
C VAL A 381 12.39 2.90 -21.88
N LEU A 382 13.26 1.89 -21.75
CA LEU A 382 14.13 1.47 -22.84
C LEU A 382 13.31 0.97 -24.06
N ALA A 383 12.26 0.21 -23.83
CA ALA A 383 11.35 -0.26 -24.88
C ALA A 383 10.67 0.91 -25.60
N VAL A 384 10.17 1.90 -24.86
CA VAL A 384 9.57 3.12 -25.44
C VAL A 384 10.58 3.89 -26.30
N VAL A 385 11.81 4.08 -25.81
CA VAL A 385 12.88 4.76 -26.57
C VAL A 385 13.15 4.06 -27.91
N ILE A 386 13.25 2.72 -27.88
CA ILE A 386 13.48 1.93 -29.10
C ILE A 386 12.29 2.03 -30.06
N LEU A 387 11.06 1.89 -29.56
CA LEU A 387 9.84 1.96 -30.36
C LEU A 387 9.70 3.32 -31.06
N VAL A 388 9.92 4.40 -30.30
CA VAL A 388 9.89 5.76 -30.84
C VAL A 388 10.98 5.99 -31.88
N GLY A 389 12.17 5.43 -31.66
CA GLY A 389 13.30 5.50 -32.60
C GLY A 389 13.07 4.77 -33.92
N LEU A 390 12.14 3.81 -33.96
CA LEU A 390 11.79 3.09 -35.21
C LEU A 390 11.20 4.00 -36.27
N TYR A 391 10.37 4.98 -35.91
CA TYR A 391 9.76 5.90 -36.90
C TYR A 391 10.81 6.69 -37.67
N PRO A 392 11.75 7.44 -37.07
CA PRO A 392 12.86 8.09 -37.78
C PRO A 392 13.72 7.10 -38.56
N ALA A 393 13.95 5.90 -38.04
CA ALA A 393 14.74 4.87 -38.71
C ALA A 393 14.08 4.39 -40.00
N PHE A 394 12.77 4.17 -39.99
CA PHE A 394 12.03 3.84 -41.22
C PHE A 394 12.03 4.99 -42.21
N TYR A 395 11.87 6.23 -41.75
CA TYR A 395 11.95 7.41 -42.59
C TYR A 395 13.31 7.49 -43.29
N ALA A 396 14.41 7.41 -42.55
CA ALA A 396 15.76 7.44 -43.10
C ALA A 396 16.02 6.33 -44.13
N SER A 397 15.47 5.13 -43.90
CA SER A 397 15.66 3.96 -44.78
C SER A 397 14.94 4.06 -46.14
N ARG A 398 13.93 4.94 -46.25
CA ARG A 398 13.12 5.12 -47.46
C ARG A 398 13.55 6.32 -48.33
N LEU A 399 14.61 7.01 -47.92
CA LEU A 399 15.14 8.14 -48.72
C LEU A 399 15.66 7.64 -50.07
N ARG A 400 15.36 8.37 -51.15
CA ARG A 400 15.87 8.09 -52.50
C ARG A 400 17.30 8.65 -52.61
N PRO A 401 18.32 7.84 -52.93
CA PRO A 401 19.72 8.28 -52.96
C PRO A 401 19.95 9.56 -53.79
N VAL A 402 19.31 9.66 -54.97
CA VAL A 402 19.45 10.79 -55.88
C VAL A 402 18.88 12.08 -55.28
N GLU A 403 17.72 12.01 -54.61
CA GLU A 403 17.09 13.15 -53.95
C GLU A 403 17.85 13.55 -52.69
N ALA A 404 18.30 12.54 -51.90
CA ALA A 404 19.05 12.75 -50.66
C ALA A 404 20.40 13.45 -50.89
N ILE A 405 21.11 13.15 -51.99
CA ILE A 405 22.41 13.77 -52.30
C ILE A 405 22.24 15.22 -52.80
N ARG A 406 21.10 15.56 -53.42
CA ARG A 406 20.76 16.91 -53.88
C ARG A 406 20.16 17.82 -52.82
N HIS A 407 19.86 17.26 -51.62
CA HIS A 407 19.35 18.05 -50.52
C HIS A 407 20.42 18.99 -50.00
N VAL A 408 20.19 20.31 -50.14
CA VAL A 408 21.08 21.38 -49.68
C VAL A 408 20.83 21.69 -48.20
#